data_4312cbeff15024357c19f028e8e944a9
#
_entry.id   4312cbeff15024357c19f028e8e944a9
#
_cell.length_a   1.000
_cell.length_b   1.000
_cell.length_c   1.000
_cell.angle_alpha   90.00
_cell.angle_beta   90.00
_cell.angle_gamma   90.00
#
_symmetry.space_group_name_H-M   'P 1'
#
loop_
_entity.id
_entity.type
_entity.pdbx_description
1 polymer ?
#
loop_
_entity_poly.entity_id
_entity_poly.type
_entity_poly.pdbx_seq_one_letter_code
_entity_poly.pdbx_strand_id
1 'polypeptide(L)'
;SVYSKDTTINEKYPDGSISDYFSVQIHCKEHGIPGLIVEHAFLSNGSDVNNFLKTESGLKKLGVADATGIARYLGLQKMGVRVNVPEGTYTLDSVLASGKGIKISNDLFTSGAGTVLSTKKENISSQRFEIVSIGNGYYNIIAEHSGKALQAVGDGKAGYAYIEQRERNSALEAQKWCFIDAGNGTYYIMSALNTCIDIHSGVTSDGNTVWTYTCNQSNAQKWKLTKADNKTIENGTYTIANSVNKNQVLTVSKESSDNFANVELDSLKNISAQRFEVEYVGNGYYKIVAEHSGKSLDILNGSEKKNANLQQYAWNSSDAQLWKFVKADNGTYYIRSKLGTTIGLATSNVVSGTNVCMDQVNGNNIQKWVLKKAEN
;
A
#
# COMPACT_ATOMS: atom_id res chain seq x y z
N SER A 1 -22.05 37.18 -17.50
CA SER A 1 -23.05 37.46 -18.54
C SER A 1 -23.35 36.17 -19.26
N VAL A 2 -24.58 35.75 -19.32
CA VAL A 2 -24.98 34.64 -20.18
C VAL A 2 -25.33 35.25 -21.53
N TYR A 3 -24.54 34.99 -22.56
CA TYR A 3 -24.89 35.36 -23.92
C TYR A 3 -26.02 34.43 -24.37
N SER A 4 -27.19 34.96 -24.54
CA SER A 4 -28.27 34.27 -25.26
C SER A 4 -28.23 34.71 -26.72
N LYS A 5 -28.47 33.78 -27.65
CA LYS A 5 -28.66 34.08 -29.06
C LYS A 5 -29.81 35.09 -29.23
N ASP A 6 -29.63 36.04 -30.15
CA ASP A 6 -30.69 36.95 -30.52
C ASP A 6 -31.94 36.13 -30.95
N THR A 7 -33.04 36.35 -30.27
CA THR A 7 -34.33 35.64 -30.50
C THR A 7 -34.94 35.91 -31.87
N THR A 8 -34.35 36.81 -32.66
CA THR A 8 -34.78 37.09 -34.05
C THR A 8 -34.28 36.11 -35.08
N ILE A 9 -33.30 35.24 -34.70
CA ILE A 9 -32.77 34.19 -35.58
C ILE A 9 -33.46 32.87 -35.21
N ASN A 10 -34.29 32.35 -36.13
CA ASN A 10 -35.25 31.26 -35.93
C ASN A 10 -34.64 29.84 -35.87
N GLU A 11 -33.44 29.66 -35.39
CA GLU A 11 -32.92 28.32 -35.15
C GLU A 11 -33.40 27.79 -33.80
N LYS A 12 -33.95 26.60 -33.80
CA LYS A 12 -34.46 25.91 -32.62
C LYS A 12 -33.82 24.53 -32.51
N TYR A 13 -33.66 24.09 -31.27
CA TYR A 13 -33.40 22.70 -31.01
C TYR A 13 -34.58 21.81 -31.38
N PRO A 14 -34.37 20.48 -31.52
CA PRO A 14 -35.47 19.55 -31.81
C PRO A 14 -36.63 19.60 -30.79
N ASP A 15 -36.35 19.98 -29.55
CA ASP A 15 -37.37 20.16 -28.49
C ASP A 15 -38.16 21.48 -28.59
N GLY A 16 -37.89 22.30 -29.62
CA GLY A 16 -38.53 23.57 -29.86
C GLY A 16 -37.97 24.77 -29.09
N SER A 17 -36.98 24.57 -28.18
CA SER A 17 -36.30 25.66 -27.50
C SER A 17 -35.35 26.42 -28.44
N ILE A 18 -35.07 27.70 -28.13
CA ILE A 18 -34.15 28.53 -28.94
C ILE A 18 -32.75 27.95 -28.84
N SER A 19 -32.07 27.76 -30.00
CA SER A 19 -30.72 27.23 -30.04
C SER A 19 -29.68 28.24 -29.57
N ASP A 20 -28.58 27.76 -29.04
CA ASP A 20 -27.48 28.56 -28.58
C ASP A 20 -26.68 29.17 -29.75
N TYR A 21 -25.95 30.25 -29.50
CA TYR A 21 -25.12 30.89 -30.53
C TYR A 21 -23.86 30.08 -30.89
N PHE A 22 -23.27 29.39 -29.92
CA PHE A 22 -22.04 28.67 -30.11
C PHE A 22 -22.29 27.19 -30.48
N SER A 23 -21.70 26.74 -31.57
CA SER A 23 -21.86 25.37 -32.07
C SER A 23 -21.50 24.30 -31.04
N VAL A 24 -20.54 24.56 -30.16
CA VAL A 24 -20.16 23.65 -29.07
C VAL A 24 -21.32 23.42 -28.07
N GLN A 25 -22.09 24.47 -27.76
CA GLN A 25 -23.25 24.34 -26.86
C GLN A 25 -24.41 23.62 -27.56
N ILE A 26 -24.62 23.89 -28.86
CA ILE A 26 -25.60 23.17 -29.69
C ILE A 26 -25.28 21.69 -29.68
N HIS A 27 -24.04 21.33 -29.98
CA HIS A 27 -23.59 19.92 -30.05
C HIS A 27 -23.70 19.20 -28.70
N CYS A 28 -23.31 19.86 -27.62
CA CYS A 28 -23.46 19.31 -26.27
C CYS A 28 -24.93 19.00 -25.94
N LYS A 29 -25.86 19.93 -26.25
CA LYS A 29 -27.29 19.75 -25.97
C LYS A 29 -27.88 18.62 -26.81
N GLU A 30 -27.55 18.52 -28.09
CA GLU A 30 -28.01 17.46 -29.00
C GLU A 30 -27.59 16.07 -28.51
N HIS A 31 -26.47 15.96 -27.81
CA HIS A 31 -25.95 14.71 -27.26
C HIS A 31 -26.28 14.50 -25.78
N GLY A 32 -27.10 15.36 -25.18
CA GLY A 32 -27.49 15.27 -23.76
C GLY A 32 -26.33 15.52 -22.78
N ILE A 33 -25.30 16.24 -23.22
CA ILE A 33 -24.13 16.56 -22.42
C ILE A 33 -24.20 18.03 -21.98
N PRO A 34 -24.00 18.37 -20.68
CA PRO A 34 -23.92 19.76 -20.26
C PRO A 34 -22.78 20.50 -20.99
N GLY A 35 -23.13 21.56 -21.71
CA GLY A 35 -22.16 22.44 -22.37
C GLY A 35 -21.99 23.76 -21.65
N LEU A 36 -20.76 24.18 -21.41
CA LEU A 36 -20.44 25.43 -20.74
C LEU A 36 -19.25 26.10 -21.45
N ILE A 37 -19.41 27.41 -21.75
CA ILE A 37 -18.31 28.27 -22.16
C ILE A 37 -18.04 29.25 -21.02
N VAL A 38 -16.83 29.28 -20.54
CA VAL A 38 -16.41 30.19 -19.45
C VAL A 38 -15.43 31.22 -20.02
N GLU A 39 -15.83 32.48 -20.01
CA GLU A 39 -14.95 33.61 -20.35
C GLU A 39 -14.49 34.25 -19.05
N HIS A 40 -13.21 34.05 -18.69
CA HIS A 40 -12.67 34.47 -17.40
C HIS A 40 -12.18 35.91 -17.37
N ALA A 41 -11.55 36.35 -18.46
CA ALA A 41 -10.80 37.61 -18.48
C ALA A 41 -10.49 38.00 -19.91
N PHE A 42 -10.33 39.30 -20.14
CA PHE A 42 -10.00 39.82 -21.44
C PHE A 42 -8.54 40.33 -21.48
N LEU A 43 -7.78 39.94 -22.48
CA LEU A 43 -6.41 40.36 -22.70
C LEU A 43 -6.29 41.89 -22.92
N SER A 44 -7.36 42.54 -23.39
CA SER A 44 -7.47 43.99 -23.55
C SER A 44 -7.74 44.74 -22.24
N ASN A 45 -8.13 44.04 -21.17
CA ASN A 45 -8.35 44.64 -19.86
C ASN A 45 -7.10 44.51 -18.98
N GLY A 46 -6.43 45.62 -18.74
CA GLY A 46 -5.18 45.65 -17.95
C GLY A 46 -5.35 45.13 -16.52
N SER A 47 -6.57 45.28 -15.91
CA SER A 47 -6.86 44.73 -14.59
C SER A 47 -6.92 43.21 -14.62
N ASP A 48 -7.59 42.63 -15.63
CA ASP A 48 -7.70 41.17 -15.79
C ASP A 48 -6.33 40.54 -16.02
N VAL A 49 -5.53 41.17 -16.90
CA VAL A 49 -4.15 40.73 -17.20
C VAL A 49 -3.30 40.72 -15.92
N ASN A 50 -3.32 41.82 -15.16
CA ASN A 50 -2.46 41.96 -13.98
C ASN A 50 -2.88 41.06 -12.82
N ASN A 51 -4.21 40.88 -12.61
CA ASN A 51 -4.73 40.09 -11.47
C ASN A 51 -4.76 38.60 -11.74
N PHE A 52 -4.97 38.16 -12.98
CA PHE A 52 -5.26 36.76 -13.29
C PHE A 52 -4.36 36.15 -14.37
N LEU A 53 -4.07 36.85 -15.48
CA LEU A 53 -3.47 36.19 -16.64
C LEU A 53 -1.94 36.18 -16.63
N LYS A 54 -1.28 37.09 -15.91
CA LYS A 54 0.19 37.25 -15.88
C LYS A 54 0.91 36.24 -14.98
N THR A 55 0.23 35.63 -14.03
CA THR A 55 0.89 34.81 -13.02
C THR A 55 0.23 33.42 -12.92
N GLU A 56 1.05 32.42 -12.63
CA GLU A 56 0.56 31.06 -12.35
C GLU A 56 -0.48 31.05 -11.21
N SER A 57 -0.28 31.86 -10.17
CA SER A 57 -1.22 32.04 -9.06
C SER A 57 -2.57 32.60 -9.54
N GLY A 58 -2.56 33.55 -10.48
CA GLY A 58 -3.77 34.11 -11.06
C GLY A 58 -4.54 33.09 -11.90
N LEU A 59 -3.85 32.38 -12.78
CA LEU A 59 -4.43 31.31 -13.59
C LEU A 59 -5.01 30.19 -12.71
N LYS A 60 -4.31 29.84 -11.64
CA LYS A 60 -4.80 28.84 -10.66
C LYS A 60 -6.09 29.29 -9.96
N LYS A 61 -6.22 30.58 -9.63
CA LYS A 61 -7.46 31.13 -9.05
C LYS A 61 -8.66 30.97 -10.00
N LEU A 62 -8.45 31.24 -11.29
CA LEU A 62 -9.50 31.06 -12.30
C LEU A 62 -9.91 29.59 -12.41
N GLY A 63 -8.94 28.68 -12.57
CA GLY A 63 -9.23 27.25 -12.65
C GLY A 63 -9.91 26.68 -11.41
N VAL A 64 -9.58 27.18 -10.22
CA VAL A 64 -10.29 26.80 -8.96
C VAL A 64 -11.72 27.33 -8.95
N ALA A 65 -11.95 28.54 -9.45
CA ALA A 65 -13.31 29.10 -9.54
C ALA A 65 -14.20 28.28 -10.47
N ASP A 66 -13.69 27.88 -11.64
CA ASP A 66 -14.39 27.03 -12.61
C ASP A 66 -14.70 25.67 -12.05
N ALA A 67 -13.71 24.99 -11.53
CA ALA A 67 -13.88 23.66 -10.91
C ALA A 67 -14.92 23.74 -9.79
N THR A 68 -14.94 24.82 -8.99
CA THR A 68 -15.92 25.03 -7.93
C THR A 68 -17.32 25.26 -8.49
N GLY A 69 -17.44 26.06 -9.56
CA GLY A 69 -18.72 26.30 -10.24
C GLY A 69 -19.33 25.03 -10.83
N ILE A 70 -18.52 24.27 -11.56
CA ILE A 70 -18.91 22.98 -12.16
C ILE A 70 -19.28 21.97 -11.06
N ALA A 71 -18.47 21.86 -10.02
CA ALA A 71 -18.76 20.97 -8.90
C ALA A 71 -20.11 21.29 -8.23
N ARG A 72 -20.39 22.57 -7.97
CA ARG A 72 -21.67 23.02 -7.41
C ARG A 72 -22.85 22.70 -8.33
N TYR A 73 -22.70 22.94 -9.62
CA TYR A 73 -23.74 22.63 -10.60
C TYR A 73 -24.07 21.14 -10.65
N LEU A 74 -23.02 20.29 -10.57
CA LEU A 74 -23.16 18.84 -10.57
C LEU A 74 -23.49 18.25 -9.19
N GLY A 75 -23.68 19.07 -8.16
CA GLY A 75 -23.95 18.62 -6.79
C GLY A 75 -22.77 17.89 -6.13
N LEU A 76 -21.55 18.05 -6.69
CA LEU A 76 -20.37 17.39 -6.16
C LEU A 76 -19.92 18.04 -4.84
N GLN A 77 -19.60 17.22 -3.87
CA GLN A 77 -19.03 17.68 -2.60
C GLN A 77 -17.51 17.84 -2.73
N LYS A 78 -16.99 18.93 -2.15
CA LYS A 78 -15.55 19.13 -2.09
C LYS A 78 -14.94 18.06 -1.18
N MET A 79 -14.07 17.23 -1.71
CA MET A 79 -13.26 16.32 -0.89
C MET A 79 -12.25 17.10 -0.06
N GLY A 80 -11.81 16.53 1.05
CA GLY A 80 -10.72 17.03 1.88
C GLY A 80 -9.41 17.21 1.10
N VAL A 81 -8.41 17.74 1.76
CA VAL A 81 -7.07 17.94 1.17
C VAL A 81 -6.31 16.62 1.22
N ARG A 82 -5.55 16.33 0.15
CA ARG A 82 -4.57 15.23 0.17
C ARG A 82 -3.50 15.53 1.22
N VAL A 83 -3.22 14.57 2.07
CA VAL A 83 -2.25 14.68 3.16
C VAL A 83 -1.22 13.56 3.09
N ASN A 84 -0.03 13.84 3.61
CA ASN A 84 0.98 12.81 3.81
C ASN A 84 0.73 12.10 5.15
N VAL A 85 0.86 10.78 5.13
CA VAL A 85 0.82 9.94 6.33
C VAL A 85 2.22 9.36 6.57
N PRO A 86 2.65 9.21 7.84
CA PRO A 86 3.93 8.59 8.13
C PRO A 86 3.98 7.14 7.65
N GLU A 87 5.13 6.72 7.13
CA GLU A 87 5.37 5.31 6.84
C GLU A 87 5.31 4.46 8.11
N GLY A 88 4.88 3.23 7.98
CA GLY A 88 4.78 2.29 9.12
C GLY A 88 3.72 1.23 8.92
N THR A 89 3.51 0.43 9.95
CA THR A 89 2.46 -0.59 9.96
C THR A 89 1.25 -0.09 10.74
N TYR A 90 0.08 -0.27 10.17
CA TYR A 90 -1.19 0.22 10.68
C TYR A 90 -2.29 -0.83 10.57
N THR A 91 -3.28 -0.75 11.43
CA THR A 91 -4.63 -1.26 11.12
C THR A 91 -5.42 -0.14 10.47
N LEU A 92 -6.26 -0.51 9.50
CA LEU A 92 -7.16 0.40 8.78
C LEU A 92 -8.56 0.22 9.38
N ASP A 93 -8.88 1.07 10.36
CA ASP A 93 -10.05 0.90 11.21
C ASP A 93 -11.26 1.64 10.65
N SER A 94 -12.40 0.98 10.59
CA SER A 94 -13.64 1.57 10.09
C SER A 94 -14.21 2.59 11.06
N VAL A 95 -14.61 3.75 10.53
CA VAL A 95 -15.40 4.74 11.29
C VAL A 95 -16.87 4.30 11.40
N LEU A 96 -17.40 3.64 10.35
CA LEU A 96 -18.80 3.16 10.37
C LEU A 96 -18.98 1.99 11.36
N ALA A 97 -18.02 1.07 11.43
CA ALA A 97 -18.11 -0.14 12.23
C ALA A 97 -17.05 -0.13 13.33
N SER A 98 -17.39 0.41 14.50
CA SER A 98 -16.47 0.48 15.65
C SER A 98 -15.92 -0.91 16.02
N GLY A 99 -14.62 -0.98 16.30
CA GLY A 99 -13.93 -2.23 16.64
C GLY A 99 -13.63 -3.15 15.44
N LYS A 100 -13.91 -2.71 14.22
CA LYS A 100 -13.63 -3.46 12.98
C LYS A 100 -12.67 -2.72 12.07
N GLY A 101 -12.00 -3.48 11.21
CA GLY A 101 -11.06 -2.96 10.23
C GLY A 101 -10.95 -3.85 9.01
N ILE A 102 -10.12 -3.45 8.08
CA ILE A 102 -9.82 -4.22 6.87
C ILE A 102 -9.00 -5.45 7.24
N LYS A 103 -9.33 -6.57 6.61
CA LYS A 103 -8.62 -7.84 6.71
C LYS A 103 -8.49 -8.47 5.32
N ILE A 104 -7.40 -9.19 5.07
CA ILE A 104 -7.32 -10.10 3.91
C ILE A 104 -8.18 -11.32 4.19
N SER A 105 -9.07 -11.62 3.26
CA SER A 105 -10.06 -12.70 3.39
C SER A 105 -9.37 -14.05 3.68
N ASN A 106 -9.89 -14.77 4.68
CA ASN A 106 -9.44 -16.08 5.10
C ASN A 106 -7.94 -16.21 5.39
N ASP A 107 -7.27 -15.09 5.67
CA ASP A 107 -5.81 -15.03 5.94
C ASP A 107 -4.96 -15.63 4.81
N LEU A 108 -5.48 -15.61 3.58
CA LEU A 108 -4.83 -16.20 2.40
C LEU A 108 -3.55 -15.45 2.04
N PHE A 109 -2.53 -16.21 1.61
CA PHE A 109 -1.27 -15.66 1.10
C PHE A 109 -1.26 -15.46 -0.41
N THR A 110 -2.23 -16.03 -1.11
CA THR A 110 -2.29 -16.04 -2.58
C THR A 110 -2.62 -14.67 -3.16
N SER A 111 -2.05 -14.36 -4.31
CA SER A 111 -2.49 -13.23 -5.14
C SER A 111 -3.95 -13.44 -5.56
N GLY A 112 -4.75 -12.38 -5.54
CA GLY A 112 -6.18 -12.45 -5.80
C GLY A 112 -7.04 -12.61 -4.55
N ALA A 113 -6.45 -12.78 -3.35
CA ALA A 113 -7.23 -12.77 -2.12
C ALA A 113 -7.80 -11.37 -1.88
N GLY A 114 -9.12 -11.30 -1.70
CA GLY A 114 -9.87 -10.07 -1.52
C GLY A 114 -9.77 -9.50 -0.10
N THR A 115 -10.34 -8.32 0.09
CA THR A 115 -10.45 -7.65 1.39
C THR A 115 -11.86 -7.72 1.95
N VAL A 116 -11.95 -7.90 3.27
CA VAL A 116 -13.21 -7.95 4.00
C VAL A 116 -13.15 -7.09 5.26
N LEU A 117 -14.31 -6.67 5.74
CA LEU A 117 -14.46 -6.10 7.07
C LEU A 117 -14.38 -7.21 8.12
N SER A 118 -13.65 -7.01 9.19
CA SER A 118 -13.50 -8.00 10.25
C SER A 118 -13.33 -7.33 11.61
N THR A 119 -13.87 -7.96 12.64
CA THR A 119 -13.60 -7.62 14.03
C THR A 119 -12.08 -7.65 14.26
N LYS A 120 -11.55 -6.60 14.85
CA LYS A 120 -10.12 -6.47 15.17
C LYS A 120 -9.72 -7.50 16.22
N LYS A 121 -8.60 -8.15 15.98
CA LYS A 121 -7.97 -9.06 16.92
C LYS A 121 -6.49 -8.69 17.08
N GLU A 122 -5.99 -8.82 18.28
CA GLU A 122 -4.57 -8.60 18.53
C GLU A 122 -3.70 -9.59 17.75
N ASN A 123 -2.57 -9.11 17.28
CA ASN A 123 -1.53 -9.92 16.63
C ASN A 123 -1.95 -10.69 15.35
N ILE A 124 -3.00 -10.27 14.69
CA ILE A 124 -3.40 -10.84 13.39
C ILE A 124 -2.74 -10.04 12.26
N SER A 125 -1.73 -10.63 11.64
CA SER A 125 -0.92 -9.94 10.60
C SER A 125 -1.70 -9.66 9.30
N SER A 126 -2.77 -10.41 9.01
CA SER A 126 -3.68 -10.14 7.87
C SER A 126 -4.60 -8.94 8.07
N GLN A 127 -4.65 -8.36 9.29
CA GLN A 127 -5.34 -7.10 9.60
C GLN A 127 -4.37 -5.91 9.68
N ARG A 128 -3.08 -6.12 9.45
CA ARG A 128 -2.05 -5.09 9.50
C ARG A 128 -1.50 -4.83 8.11
N PHE A 129 -1.28 -3.55 7.83
CA PHE A 129 -0.86 -3.09 6.52
C PHE A 129 0.32 -2.12 6.67
N GLU A 130 1.34 -2.32 5.88
CA GLU A 130 2.45 -1.38 5.77
C GLU A 130 2.08 -0.29 4.76
N ILE A 131 2.22 0.96 5.17
CA ILE A 131 2.05 2.13 4.32
C ILE A 131 3.44 2.58 3.93
N VAL A 132 3.77 2.47 2.64
CA VAL A 132 5.09 2.77 2.08
C VAL A 132 4.94 3.84 1.01
N SER A 133 5.65 4.96 1.16
CA SER A 133 5.63 6.04 0.18
C SER A 133 6.29 5.61 -1.13
N ILE A 134 5.65 5.97 -2.24
CA ILE A 134 6.18 5.75 -3.60
C ILE A 134 6.36 7.07 -4.35
N GLY A 135 6.35 8.19 -3.61
CA GLY A 135 6.50 9.54 -4.16
C GLY A 135 5.19 10.19 -4.60
N ASN A 136 5.25 11.48 -4.87
CA ASN A 136 4.12 12.30 -5.35
C ASN A 136 2.84 12.21 -4.51
N GLY A 137 2.97 11.95 -3.19
CA GLY A 137 1.84 11.79 -2.27
C GLY A 137 1.05 10.50 -2.47
N TYR A 138 1.62 9.51 -3.15
CA TYR A 138 1.08 8.17 -3.29
C TYR A 138 1.84 7.16 -2.43
N TYR A 139 1.14 6.08 -2.10
CA TYR A 139 1.60 5.00 -1.24
C TYR A 139 1.21 3.64 -1.82
N ASN A 140 2.04 2.64 -1.58
CA ASN A 140 1.57 1.26 -1.57
C ASN A 140 1.03 0.92 -0.17
N ILE A 141 -0.07 0.18 -0.12
CA ILE A 141 -0.64 -0.41 1.10
C ILE A 141 -0.36 -1.91 1.00
N ILE A 142 0.49 -2.42 1.87
CA ILE A 142 1.04 -3.78 1.77
C ILE A 142 0.53 -4.61 2.94
N ALA A 143 -0.12 -5.75 2.66
CA ALA A 143 -0.55 -6.68 3.70
C ALA A 143 0.67 -7.28 4.41
N GLU A 144 0.76 -7.11 5.74
CA GLU A 144 1.94 -7.50 6.51
C GLU A 144 2.22 -9.00 6.42
N HIS A 145 1.17 -9.84 6.48
CA HIS A 145 1.36 -11.30 6.47
C HIS A 145 1.91 -11.84 5.16
N SER A 146 1.52 -11.28 4.03
CA SER A 146 1.85 -11.81 2.70
C SER A 146 2.93 -11.02 1.96
N GLY A 147 3.16 -9.76 2.34
CA GLY A 147 4.05 -8.86 1.61
C GLY A 147 3.46 -8.31 0.31
N LYS A 148 2.21 -8.64 -0.01
CA LYS A 148 1.54 -8.22 -1.24
C LYS A 148 0.86 -6.88 -1.09
N ALA A 149 0.83 -6.11 -2.17
CA ALA A 149 0.16 -4.80 -2.21
C ALA A 149 -1.35 -4.94 -2.45
N LEU A 150 -2.14 -4.09 -1.82
CA LEU A 150 -3.54 -3.92 -2.16
C LEU A 150 -3.66 -3.29 -3.55
N GLN A 151 -4.48 -3.89 -4.39
CA GLN A 151 -4.76 -3.47 -5.76
C GLN A 151 -6.26 -3.33 -5.98
N ALA A 152 -6.69 -2.20 -6.52
CA ALA A 152 -8.04 -2.06 -7.06
C ALA A 152 -8.12 -2.79 -8.41
N VAL A 153 -9.03 -3.75 -8.53
CA VAL A 153 -9.17 -4.60 -9.72
C VAL A 153 -10.18 -3.99 -10.68
N GLY A 154 -9.73 -3.64 -11.87
CA GLY A 154 -10.57 -3.00 -12.90
C GLY A 154 -9.91 -1.72 -13.42
N ASP A 155 -10.62 -1.02 -14.29
CA ASP A 155 -10.16 0.23 -14.91
C ASP A 155 -10.74 1.50 -14.25
N GLY A 156 -11.48 1.34 -13.16
CA GLY A 156 -12.14 2.45 -12.44
C GLY A 156 -13.36 3.05 -13.15
N LYS A 157 -13.66 2.67 -14.39
CA LYS A 157 -14.75 3.28 -15.18
C LYS A 157 -16.14 2.94 -14.66
N ALA A 158 -16.30 1.79 -14.00
CA ALA A 158 -17.57 1.39 -13.41
C ALA A 158 -17.91 2.12 -12.10
N GLY A 159 -17.03 3.01 -11.62
CA GLY A 159 -17.19 3.70 -10.34
C GLY A 159 -17.00 2.81 -9.11
N TYR A 160 -16.62 1.56 -9.30
CA TYR A 160 -16.24 0.62 -8.24
C TYR A 160 -15.17 -0.37 -8.72
N ALA A 161 -14.45 -0.97 -7.76
CA ALA A 161 -13.53 -2.07 -8.02
C ALA A 161 -13.36 -2.93 -6.76
N TYR A 162 -13.20 -4.23 -6.93
CA TYR A 162 -12.79 -5.09 -5.83
C TYR A 162 -11.35 -4.76 -5.44
N ILE A 163 -11.01 -4.95 -4.16
CA ILE A 163 -9.64 -4.82 -3.69
C ILE A 163 -9.12 -6.22 -3.43
N GLU A 164 -7.98 -6.53 -4.02
CA GLU A 164 -7.26 -7.77 -3.83
C GLU A 164 -5.82 -7.50 -3.45
N GLN A 165 -5.18 -8.44 -2.77
CA GLN A 165 -3.73 -8.40 -2.65
C GLN A 165 -3.08 -9.02 -3.90
N ARG A 166 -2.03 -8.36 -4.41
CA ARG A 166 -1.27 -8.78 -5.60
C ARG A 166 0.22 -8.58 -5.37
N GLU A 167 1.06 -9.24 -6.19
CA GLU A 167 2.50 -8.97 -6.19
C GLU A 167 2.75 -7.47 -6.34
N ARG A 168 3.75 -6.97 -5.62
CA ARG A 168 4.08 -5.54 -5.61
C ARG A 168 4.53 -5.07 -6.99
N ASN A 169 3.94 -4.00 -7.46
CA ASN A 169 4.37 -3.29 -8.66
C ASN A 169 4.03 -1.81 -8.51
N SER A 170 4.99 -1.01 -8.07
CA SER A 170 4.81 0.42 -7.82
C SER A 170 4.51 1.24 -9.09
N ALA A 171 4.72 0.67 -10.28
CA ALA A 171 4.36 1.32 -11.54
C ALA A 171 2.86 1.23 -11.84
N LEU A 172 2.14 0.25 -11.27
CA LEU A 172 0.71 0.08 -11.51
C LEU A 172 -0.14 1.11 -10.76
N GLU A 173 -0.91 1.91 -11.50
CA GLU A 173 -1.86 2.88 -10.94
C GLU A 173 -2.85 2.23 -9.96
N ALA A 174 -3.28 1.01 -10.25
CA ALA A 174 -4.20 0.23 -9.43
C ALA A 174 -3.65 -0.14 -8.03
N GLN A 175 -2.34 -0.03 -7.79
CA GLN A 175 -1.69 -0.22 -6.49
C GLN A 175 -1.29 1.08 -5.81
N LYS A 176 -1.60 2.22 -6.42
CA LYS A 176 -1.30 3.54 -5.87
C LYS A 176 -2.50 4.09 -5.09
N TRP A 177 -2.24 4.46 -3.85
CA TRP A 177 -3.24 4.99 -2.92
C TRP A 177 -2.80 6.34 -2.39
N CYS A 178 -3.74 7.24 -2.14
CA CYS A 178 -3.47 8.49 -1.44
C CYS A 178 -4.48 8.68 -0.30
N PHE A 179 -4.11 9.51 0.66
CA PHE A 179 -4.91 9.79 1.85
C PHE A 179 -5.48 11.21 1.74
N ILE A 180 -6.78 11.31 1.89
CA ILE A 180 -7.52 12.58 1.90
C ILE A 180 -8.01 12.81 3.32
N ASP A 181 -7.73 13.97 3.90
CA ASP A 181 -8.20 14.30 5.24
C ASP A 181 -9.75 14.32 5.29
N ALA A 182 -10.31 13.50 6.14
CA ALA A 182 -11.76 13.42 6.40
C ALA A 182 -12.16 14.05 7.73
N GLY A 183 -11.20 14.73 8.39
CA GLY A 183 -11.36 15.36 9.70
C GLY A 183 -11.22 14.39 10.87
N ASN A 184 -10.93 14.94 12.05
CA ASN A 184 -10.83 14.19 13.31
C ASN A 184 -9.85 13.00 13.28
N GLY A 185 -8.75 13.12 12.52
CA GLY A 185 -7.74 12.06 12.39
C GLY A 185 -8.22 10.85 11.60
N THR A 186 -9.23 11.03 10.75
CA THR A 186 -9.73 10.02 9.81
C THR A 186 -9.39 10.39 8.37
N TYR A 187 -9.45 9.41 7.47
CA TYR A 187 -9.05 9.57 6.07
C TYR A 187 -10.03 8.88 5.14
N TYR A 188 -10.22 9.47 3.95
CA TYR A 188 -10.62 8.72 2.77
C TYR A 188 -9.36 8.18 2.11
N ILE A 189 -9.31 6.88 1.85
CA ILE A 189 -8.18 6.23 1.17
C ILE A 189 -8.60 6.06 -0.29
N MET A 190 -8.01 6.88 -1.16
CA MET A 190 -8.40 6.95 -2.56
C MET A 190 -7.36 6.29 -3.45
N SER A 191 -7.82 5.44 -4.37
CA SER A 191 -6.97 4.85 -5.40
C SER A 191 -6.59 5.88 -6.46
N ALA A 192 -5.51 5.65 -7.19
CA ALA A 192 -5.18 6.48 -8.35
C ALA A 192 -6.22 6.35 -9.50
N LEU A 193 -7.15 5.40 -9.41
CA LEU A 193 -8.31 5.26 -10.29
C LEU A 193 -9.51 6.12 -9.84
N ASN A 194 -9.32 7.02 -8.88
CA ASN A 194 -10.31 7.98 -8.37
C ASN A 194 -11.52 7.34 -7.65
N THR A 195 -11.35 6.18 -7.04
CA THR A 195 -12.34 5.53 -6.18
C THR A 195 -11.82 5.43 -4.75
N CYS A 196 -12.72 5.51 -3.75
CA CYS A 196 -12.37 5.45 -2.33
C CYS A 196 -12.62 4.05 -1.76
N ILE A 197 -11.74 3.58 -0.86
CA ILE A 197 -11.98 2.33 -0.11
C ILE A 197 -13.30 2.46 0.66
N ASP A 198 -14.18 1.48 0.50
CA ASP A 198 -15.58 1.53 0.92
C ASP A 198 -16.04 0.18 1.50
N ILE A 199 -16.89 0.22 2.50
CA ILE A 199 -17.58 -0.96 3.01
C ILE A 199 -18.80 -1.21 2.13
N HIS A 200 -18.79 -2.30 1.38
CA HIS A 200 -19.84 -2.66 0.43
C HIS A 200 -21.25 -2.51 1.06
N SER A 201 -22.07 -1.67 0.44
CA SER A 201 -23.44 -1.37 0.87
C SER A 201 -23.58 -0.88 2.34
N GLY A 202 -22.48 -0.47 3.00
CA GLY A 202 -22.47 -0.06 4.40
C GLY A 202 -22.79 -1.17 5.39
N VAL A 203 -22.76 -2.43 4.99
CA VAL A 203 -23.05 -3.59 5.85
C VAL A 203 -21.88 -3.86 6.79
N THR A 204 -22.12 -3.85 8.10
CA THR A 204 -21.08 -3.88 9.13
C THR A 204 -20.79 -5.27 9.69
N SER A 205 -21.34 -6.35 9.13
CA SER A 205 -21.05 -7.73 9.53
C SER A 205 -19.63 -8.15 9.14
N ASP A 206 -19.03 -9.05 9.94
CA ASP A 206 -17.75 -9.67 9.59
C ASP A 206 -17.89 -10.47 8.30
N GLY A 207 -16.84 -10.41 7.48
CA GLY A 207 -16.82 -11.04 6.16
C GLY A 207 -17.44 -10.20 5.04
N ASN A 208 -18.09 -9.07 5.35
CA ASN A 208 -18.58 -8.18 4.30
C ASN A 208 -17.40 -7.64 3.46
N THR A 209 -17.59 -7.57 2.15
CA THR A 209 -16.57 -7.11 1.21
C THR A 209 -16.19 -5.66 1.51
N VAL A 210 -14.90 -5.40 1.54
CA VAL A 210 -14.33 -4.06 1.42
C VAL A 210 -13.83 -3.92 -0.01
N TRP A 211 -14.30 -2.89 -0.68
CA TRP A 211 -14.03 -2.63 -2.08
C TRP A 211 -13.64 -1.17 -2.31
N THR A 212 -13.53 -0.70 -3.51
CA THR A 212 -13.55 0.73 -3.81
C THR A 212 -14.87 1.11 -4.45
N TYR A 213 -15.33 2.32 -4.15
CA TYR A 213 -16.53 2.90 -4.73
C TYR A 213 -16.31 4.38 -5.03
N THR A 214 -17.14 4.96 -5.91
CA THR A 214 -17.16 6.41 -6.13
C THR A 214 -17.12 7.15 -4.80
N CYS A 215 -16.20 8.10 -4.67
CA CYS A 215 -16.03 8.83 -3.41
C CYS A 215 -17.25 9.66 -3.10
N ASN A 216 -18.02 9.27 -2.08
CA ASN A 216 -19.29 9.88 -1.66
C ASN A 216 -19.24 10.47 -0.24
N GLN A 217 -18.06 10.41 0.41
CA GLN A 217 -17.78 10.95 1.73
C GLN A 217 -18.62 10.36 2.88
N SER A 218 -19.27 9.22 2.66
CA SER A 218 -20.01 8.50 3.69
C SER A 218 -19.06 7.95 4.78
N ASN A 219 -19.61 7.57 5.94
CA ASN A 219 -18.83 6.91 6.98
C ASN A 219 -18.32 5.53 6.57
N ALA A 220 -18.93 4.89 5.55
CA ALA A 220 -18.45 3.64 4.98
C ALA A 220 -17.08 3.79 4.29
N GLN A 221 -16.71 5.03 3.91
CA GLN A 221 -15.45 5.38 3.26
C GLN A 221 -14.43 6.01 4.19
N LYS A 222 -14.78 6.24 5.46
CA LYS A 222 -13.88 6.85 6.44
C LYS A 222 -13.12 5.81 7.23
N TRP A 223 -11.81 5.99 7.27
CA TRP A 223 -10.88 5.06 7.91
C TRP A 223 -9.97 5.81 8.89
N LYS A 224 -9.69 5.19 10.03
CA LYS A 224 -8.70 5.64 10.97
C LYS A 224 -7.44 4.78 10.83
N LEU A 225 -6.28 5.39 10.77
CA LEU A 225 -4.99 4.70 10.82
C LEU A 225 -4.60 4.54 12.28
N THR A 226 -4.61 3.31 12.78
CA THR A 226 -4.10 3.01 14.12
C THR A 226 -2.76 2.32 13.98
N LYS A 227 -1.70 2.96 14.50
CA LYS A 227 -0.34 2.42 14.42
C LYS A 227 -0.29 1.06 15.14
N ALA A 228 0.18 0.04 14.45
CA ALA A 228 0.39 -1.29 15.02
C ALA A 228 1.72 -1.33 15.79
N ASP A 229 1.79 -2.15 16.84
CA ASP A 229 3.07 -2.37 17.50
C ASP A 229 4.02 -3.09 16.54
N ASN A 230 5.16 -2.47 16.31
CA ASN A 230 6.12 -2.90 15.31
C ASN A 230 7.27 -3.72 15.89
N LYS A 231 7.47 -3.68 17.24
CA LYS A 231 8.52 -4.47 17.88
C LYS A 231 8.01 -5.87 18.22
N THR A 232 8.36 -6.83 17.36
CA THR A 232 7.87 -8.22 17.48
C THR A 232 8.85 -9.10 18.25
N ILE A 233 10.17 -8.82 18.13
CA ILE A 233 11.26 -9.58 18.76
C ILE A 233 12.09 -8.62 19.61
N GLU A 234 12.45 -9.04 20.82
CA GLU A 234 13.40 -8.29 21.64
C GLU A 234 14.81 -8.36 21.04
N ASN A 235 15.57 -7.28 21.24
CA ASN A 235 16.98 -7.28 20.84
C ASN A 235 17.74 -8.37 21.59
N GLY A 236 18.68 -9.01 20.91
CA GLY A 236 19.50 -10.05 21.49
C GLY A 236 20.08 -11.01 20.46
N THR A 237 20.83 -11.98 20.94
CA THR A 237 21.43 -13.02 20.09
C THR A 237 20.53 -14.26 20.08
N TYR A 238 20.31 -14.80 18.89
CA TYR A 238 19.41 -15.93 18.65
C TYR A 238 20.02 -16.97 17.72
N THR A 239 19.67 -18.22 17.93
CA THR A 239 19.68 -19.23 16.88
C THR A 239 18.33 -19.19 16.16
N ILE A 240 18.34 -19.33 14.83
CA ILE A 240 17.16 -19.25 13.97
C ILE A 240 16.97 -20.62 13.30
N ALA A 241 16.05 -21.41 13.82
CA ALA A 241 15.79 -22.77 13.40
C ALA A 241 14.61 -22.85 12.43
N ASN A 242 14.67 -23.78 11.46
CA ASN A 242 13.51 -24.06 10.61
C ASN A 242 12.41 -24.74 11.39
N SER A 243 11.14 -24.35 11.19
CA SER A 243 10.02 -24.88 11.97
C SER A 243 9.73 -26.36 11.71
N VAL A 244 10.07 -26.87 10.54
CA VAL A 244 9.89 -28.29 10.16
C VAL A 244 10.89 -29.20 10.88
N ASN A 245 12.15 -28.74 11.01
CA ASN A 245 13.18 -29.47 11.74
C ASN A 245 14.01 -28.46 12.56
N LYS A 246 13.73 -28.38 13.85
CA LYS A 246 14.35 -27.43 14.77
C LYS A 246 15.85 -27.69 15.04
N ASN A 247 16.38 -28.85 14.61
CA ASN A 247 17.79 -29.15 14.65
C ASN A 247 18.55 -28.56 13.43
N GLN A 248 17.84 -28.04 12.45
CA GLN A 248 18.42 -27.36 11.28
C GLN A 248 18.27 -25.87 11.45
N VAL A 249 19.39 -25.17 11.53
CA VAL A 249 19.46 -23.74 11.83
C VAL A 249 20.15 -22.97 10.70
N LEU A 250 19.82 -21.67 10.59
CA LEU A 250 20.57 -20.78 9.71
C LEU A 250 22.05 -20.81 10.12
N THR A 251 22.92 -20.98 9.15
CA THR A 251 24.36 -21.06 9.34
C THR A 251 25.06 -20.29 8.22
N VAL A 252 26.02 -19.46 8.55
CA VAL A 252 26.95 -18.92 7.54
C VAL A 252 27.91 -20.04 7.13
N SER A 253 27.89 -20.38 5.84
CA SER A 253 28.63 -21.52 5.30
C SER A 253 30.13 -21.43 5.59
N LYS A 254 30.71 -22.54 6.03
CA LYS A 254 32.16 -22.68 6.35
C LYS A 254 32.65 -21.67 7.41
N GLU A 255 31.79 -21.11 8.22
CA GLU A 255 32.13 -20.07 9.21
C GLU A 255 32.92 -18.90 8.58
N SER A 256 32.70 -18.64 7.28
CA SER A 256 33.41 -17.59 6.55
C SER A 256 33.10 -16.21 7.11
N SER A 257 34.14 -15.38 7.25
CA SER A 257 34.00 -13.97 7.62
C SER A 257 33.93 -13.03 6.42
N ASP A 258 33.93 -13.56 5.18
CA ASP A 258 33.92 -12.74 3.97
C ASP A 258 32.54 -12.18 3.64
N ASN A 259 32.51 -11.06 2.91
CA ASN A 259 31.30 -10.63 2.22
C ASN A 259 30.89 -11.70 1.19
N PHE A 260 29.57 -11.76 0.93
CA PHE A 260 28.98 -12.74 0.00
C PHE A 260 29.03 -14.20 0.47
N ALA A 261 29.50 -14.49 1.71
CA ALA A 261 29.43 -15.84 2.24
C ALA A 261 27.96 -16.31 2.31
N ASN A 262 27.75 -17.52 1.79
CA ASN A 262 26.42 -18.11 1.68
C ASN A 262 25.80 -18.40 3.05
N VAL A 263 24.48 -18.36 3.11
CA VAL A 263 23.70 -18.83 4.27
C VAL A 263 22.96 -20.11 3.86
N GLU A 264 23.13 -21.16 4.66
CA GLU A 264 22.54 -22.48 4.44
C GLU A 264 21.97 -23.05 5.74
N LEU A 265 21.25 -24.12 5.66
CA LEU A 265 20.92 -24.92 6.84
C LEU A 265 22.10 -25.80 7.26
N ASP A 266 22.35 -25.88 8.55
CA ASP A 266 23.20 -26.91 9.12
C ASP A 266 22.64 -27.39 10.47
N SER A 267 23.11 -28.58 10.89
CA SER A 267 22.77 -29.12 12.22
C SER A 267 23.20 -28.14 13.31
N LEU A 268 22.40 -27.99 14.35
CA LEU A 268 22.72 -27.14 15.49
C LEU A 268 24.02 -27.60 16.18
N LYS A 269 25.08 -26.80 16.16
CA LYS A 269 26.39 -27.04 16.73
C LYS A 269 26.78 -26.03 17.82
N ASN A 270 25.92 -25.03 18.07
CA ASN A 270 26.18 -23.92 18.99
C ASN A 270 27.43 -23.09 18.69
N ILE A 271 27.86 -23.02 17.43
CA ILE A 271 28.96 -22.19 16.97
C ILE A 271 28.49 -20.76 16.68
N SER A 272 29.43 -19.79 16.69
CA SER A 272 29.10 -18.38 16.47
C SER A 272 28.54 -18.06 15.06
N ALA A 273 28.86 -18.92 14.05
CA ALA A 273 28.26 -18.81 12.71
C ALA A 273 26.78 -19.22 12.63
N GLN A 274 26.23 -19.75 13.74
CA GLN A 274 24.79 -20.09 13.90
C GLN A 274 24.07 -19.15 14.84
N ARG A 275 24.76 -18.18 15.40
CA ARG A 275 24.20 -17.18 16.29
C ARG A 275 24.12 -15.83 15.59
N PHE A 276 22.95 -15.21 15.70
CA PHE A 276 22.64 -13.95 15.02
C PHE A 276 22.14 -12.93 16.03
N GLU A 277 22.79 -11.77 16.07
CA GLU A 277 22.32 -10.60 16.81
C GLU A 277 21.16 -9.98 16.03
N VAL A 278 20.00 -9.87 16.68
CA VAL A 278 18.79 -9.24 16.15
C VAL A 278 18.62 -7.90 16.81
N GLU A 279 18.70 -6.82 16.06
CA GLU A 279 18.60 -5.45 16.55
C GLU A 279 17.47 -4.69 15.83
N TYR A 280 16.57 -4.09 16.62
CA TYR A 280 15.48 -3.27 16.10
C TYR A 280 16.02 -1.93 15.58
N VAL A 281 15.72 -1.59 14.33
CA VAL A 281 16.19 -0.35 13.66
C VAL A 281 15.06 0.64 13.36
N GLY A 282 13.83 0.35 13.76
CA GLY A 282 12.68 1.23 13.59
C GLY A 282 11.66 0.74 12.54
N ASN A 283 10.46 1.31 12.58
CA ASN A 283 9.35 1.02 11.65
C ASN A 283 9.02 -0.48 11.48
N GLY A 284 9.26 -1.30 12.53
CA GLY A 284 9.06 -2.74 12.50
C GLY A 284 10.21 -3.54 11.88
N TYR A 285 11.29 -2.87 11.48
CA TYR A 285 12.44 -3.53 10.86
C TYR A 285 13.57 -3.77 11.83
N TYR A 286 14.33 -4.81 11.50
CA TYR A 286 15.50 -5.30 12.23
C TYR A 286 16.67 -5.46 11.28
N LYS A 287 17.88 -5.30 11.78
CA LYS A 287 19.07 -5.91 11.20
C LYS A 287 19.34 -7.25 11.89
N ILE A 288 19.87 -8.21 11.16
CA ILE A 288 20.22 -9.53 11.65
C ILE A 288 21.69 -9.75 11.33
N VAL A 289 22.54 -9.80 12.34
CA VAL A 289 24.00 -9.79 12.21
C VAL A 289 24.56 -11.10 12.69
N ALA A 290 25.38 -11.77 11.87
CA ALA A 290 26.09 -13.00 12.26
C ALA A 290 27.16 -12.68 13.30
N GLU A 291 27.12 -13.35 14.46
CA GLU A 291 27.99 -13.05 15.62
C GLU A 291 29.48 -13.20 15.30
N HIS A 292 29.88 -14.25 14.55
CA HIS A 292 31.27 -14.53 14.23
C HIS A 292 31.94 -13.50 13.32
N SER A 293 31.18 -12.86 12.44
CA SER A 293 31.72 -12.00 11.39
C SER A 293 31.35 -10.53 11.54
N GLY A 294 30.33 -10.21 12.36
CA GLY A 294 29.76 -8.88 12.45
C GLY A 294 29.04 -8.41 11.17
N LYS A 295 28.77 -9.31 10.23
CA LYS A 295 28.09 -8.99 8.97
C LYS A 295 26.60 -9.28 9.04
N SER A 296 25.83 -8.45 8.34
CA SER A 296 24.39 -8.56 8.28
C SER A 296 23.93 -9.61 7.27
N LEU A 297 22.83 -10.30 7.56
CA LEU A 297 22.11 -11.04 6.54
C LEU A 297 21.69 -10.08 5.43
N ASP A 298 21.88 -10.51 4.19
CA ASP A 298 21.77 -9.69 3.00
C ASP A 298 21.21 -10.49 1.84
N ILE A 299 20.39 -9.86 1.02
CA ILE A 299 19.89 -10.47 -0.21
C ILE A 299 20.82 -10.10 -1.35
N LEU A 300 21.41 -11.10 -2.01
CA LEU A 300 22.33 -10.90 -3.11
C LEU A 300 21.77 -9.92 -4.15
N ASN A 301 22.53 -8.85 -4.40
CA ASN A 301 22.19 -7.76 -5.34
C ASN A 301 20.86 -7.07 -5.05
N GLY A 302 20.30 -7.15 -3.84
CA GLY A 302 19.00 -6.58 -3.50
C GLY A 302 17.86 -7.12 -4.37
N SER A 303 17.92 -8.36 -4.78
CA SER A 303 16.97 -8.96 -5.72
C SER A 303 15.62 -9.27 -5.05
N GLU A 304 14.54 -8.79 -5.65
CA GLU A 304 13.15 -9.09 -5.23
C GLU A 304 12.65 -10.43 -5.79
N LYS A 305 13.47 -11.14 -6.56
CA LYS A 305 13.07 -12.36 -7.26
C LYS A 305 13.06 -13.56 -6.33
N LYS A 306 12.17 -14.50 -6.59
CA LYS A 306 12.21 -15.83 -6.03
C LYS A 306 13.57 -16.49 -6.28
N ASN A 307 14.06 -17.24 -5.30
CA ASN A 307 15.37 -17.91 -5.30
C ASN A 307 16.58 -16.96 -5.29
N ALA A 308 16.39 -15.65 -5.02
CA ALA A 308 17.53 -14.79 -4.73
C ALA A 308 18.28 -15.34 -3.52
N ASN A 309 19.60 -15.40 -3.62
CA ASN A 309 20.42 -16.01 -2.57
C ASN A 309 20.44 -15.18 -1.29
N LEU A 310 20.35 -15.83 -0.12
CA LEU A 310 20.63 -15.22 1.17
C LEU A 310 22.12 -15.39 1.48
N GLN A 311 22.77 -14.30 1.84
CA GLN A 311 24.20 -14.22 2.15
C GLN A 311 24.44 -13.35 3.37
N GLN A 312 25.70 -13.22 3.79
CA GLN A 312 26.11 -12.13 4.68
C GLN A 312 26.86 -11.04 3.90
N TYR A 313 26.72 -9.80 4.35
CA TYR A 313 27.44 -8.66 3.79
C TYR A 313 27.64 -7.56 4.85
N ALA A 314 28.69 -6.74 4.68
CA ALA A 314 28.87 -5.57 5.54
C ALA A 314 27.60 -4.72 5.60
N TRP A 315 27.23 -4.29 6.81
CA TRP A 315 26.06 -3.47 7.01
C TRP A 315 26.15 -2.16 6.20
N ASN A 316 25.17 -1.89 5.36
CA ASN A 316 25.07 -0.69 4.52
C ASN A 316 23.69 -0.02 4.56
N SER A 317 22.79 -0.47 5.47
CA SER A 317 21.42 0.01 5.66
C SER A 317 20.51 -0.05 4.42
N SER A 318 20.88 -0.83 3.39
CA SER A 318 20.02 -1.04 2.24
C SER A 318 18.77 -1.87 2.60
N ASP A 319 17.74 -1.79 1.77
CA ASP A 319 16.50 -2.56 1.95
C ASP A 319 16.73 -4.08 1.88
N ALA A 320 17.84 -4.53 1.27
CA ALA A 320 18.29 -5.93 1.24
C ALA A 320 18.72 -6.49 2.61
N GLN A 321 19.00 -5.61 3.59
CA GLN A 321 19.47 -5.97 4.93
C GLN A 321 18.43 -5.67 6.02
N LEU A 322 17.23 -5.21 5.63
CA LEU A 322 16.15 -4.87 6.55
C LEU A 322 15.10 -5.98 6.60
N TRP A 323 14.87 -6.49 7.81
CA TRP A 323 14.05 -7.67 8.06
C TRP A 323 12.90 -7.37 9.00
N LYS A 324 11.76 -8.02 8.78
CA LYS A 324 10.59 -7.96 9.65
C LYS A 324 10.19 -9.36 10.09
N PHE A 325 9.95 -9.53 11.38
CA PHE A 325 9.43 -10.77 11.94
C PHE A 325 7.91 -10.70 11.97
N VAL A 326 7.26 -11.44 11.11
CA VAL A 326 5.81 -11.53 11.02
C VAL A 326 5.34 -12.77 11.73
N LYS A 327 4.55 -12.62 12.79
CA LYS A 327 4.04 -13.77 13.57
C LYS A 327 3.23 -14.71 12.67
N ALA A 328 3.54 -15.98 12.75
CA ALA A 328 2.81 -17.08 12.19
C ALA A 328 2.18 -17.92 13.33
N ASP A 329 1.76 -19.12 13.04
CA ASP A 329 1.20 -20.05 14.03
C ASP A 329 2.29 -20.65 14.95
N ASN A 330 1.87 -21.16 16.10
CA ASN A 330 2.68 -21.99 17.00
C ASN A 330 4.03 -21.36 17.42
N GLY A 331 4.07 -20.05 17.62
CA GLY A 331 5.28 -19.33 18.04
C GLY A 331 6.37 -19.24 16.97
N THR A 332 6.00 -19.43 15.72
CA THR A 332 6.90 -19.29 14.56
C THR A 332 6.77 -17.91 13.92
N TYR A 333 7.69 -17.58 13.04
CA TYR A 333 7.75 -16.31 12.31
C TYR A 333 8.10 -16.53 10.85
N TYR A 334 7.49 -15.72 9.98
CA TYR A 334 8.09 -15.42 8.68
C TYR A 334 9.13 -14.31 8.88
N ILE A 335 10.33 -14.48 8.33
CA ILE A 335 11.36 -13.44 8.33
C ILE A 335 11.32 -12.78 6.96
N ARG A 336 10.59 -11.66 6.88
CA ARG A 336 10.30 -10.96 5.65
C ARG A 336 11.30 -9.83 5.41
N SER A 337 11.82 -9.73 4.20
CA SER A 337 12.65 -8.60 3.80
C SER A 337 11.79 -7.35 3.54
N LYS A 338 12.39 -6.19 3.62
CA LYS A 338 11.77 -4.93 3.20
C LYS A 338 11.49 -4.91 1.68
N LEU A 339 12.20 -5.73 0.91
CA LEU A 339 11.98 -5.94 -0.52
C LEU A 339 10.70 -6.76 -0.84
N GLY A 340 10.03 -7.35 0.18
CA GLY A 340 8.75 -8.03 0.02
C GLY A 340 8.80 -9.56 -0.04
N THR A 341 9.99 -10.15 -0.14
CA THR A 341 10.20 -11.60 -0.08
C THR A 341 10.43 -12.08 1.35
N THR A 342 10.38 -13.37 1.59
CA THR A 342 10.68 -14.01 2.89
C THR A 342 11.81 -15.00 2.79
N ILE A 343 12.51 -15.22 3.89
CA ILE A 343 13.52 -16.29 3.99
C ILE A 343 12.80 -17.63 3.88
N GLY A 344 13.26 -18.46 2.95
CA GLY A 344 12.81 -19.82 2.71
C GLY A 344 13.95 -20.73 2.28
N LEU A 345 13.65 -21.89 1.77
CA LEU A 345 14.60 -22.87 1.33
C LEU A 345 14.52 -23.07 -0.19
N ALA A 346 15.65 -23.33 -0.82
CA ALA A 346 15.71 -23.61 -2.26
C ALA A 346 14.98 -24.91 -2.65
N THR A 347 14.83 -25.82 -1.70
CA THR A 347 14.11 -27.11 -1.84
C THR A 347 13.24 -27.37 -0.61
N SER A 348 12.36 -28.37 -0.69
CA SER A 348 11.57 -28.83 0.47
C SER A 348 12.36 -29.66 1.48
N ASN A 349 13.61 -29.99 1.18
CA ASN A 349 14.46 -30.81 2.07
C ASN A 349 15.02 -29.94 3.21
N VAL A 350 14.73 -30.32 4.44
CA VAL A 350 15.19 -29.58 5.64
C VAL A 350 16.34 -30.37 6.27
N VAL A 351 17.51 -30.29 5.62
CA VAL A 351 18.76 -31.01 5.98
C VAL A 351 19.95 -30.09 5.86
N SER A 352 21.07 -30.48 6.49
CA SER A 352 22.36 -29.76 6.37
C SER A 352 22.80 -29.62 4.92
N GLY A 353 23.30 -28.44 4.56
CA GLY A 353 23.70 -28.05 3.20
C GLY A 353 22.54 -27.55 2.32
N THR A 354 21.31 -27.56 2.80
CA THR A 354 20.20 -26.96 2.03
C THR A 354 20.36 -25.44 1.97
N ASN A 355 20.42 -24.92 0.74
CA ASN A 355 20.59 -23.49 0.52
C ASN A 355 19.36 -22.69 1.00
N VAL A 356 19.62 -21.59 1.69
CA VAL A 356 18.61 -20.63 2.12
C VAL A 356 18.51 -19.53 1.08
N CYS A 357 17.30 -19.23 0.65
CA CYS A 357 17.04 -18.23 -0.38
C CYS A 357 15.74 -17.50 -0.11
N MET A 358 15.48 -16.48 -0.90
CA MET A 358 14.26 -15.69 -0.83
C MET A 358 13.13 -16.32 -1.62
N ASP A 359 11.90 -16.27 -1.10
CA ASP A 359 10.71 -16.75 -1.78
C ASP A 359 9.53 -15.79 -1.53
N GLN A 360 8.47 -15.93 -2.30
CA GLN A 360 7.20 -15.27 -1.99
C GLN A 360 6.54 -15.96 -0.79
N VAL A 361 5.96 -15.16 0.11
CA VAL A 361 5.24 -15.75 1.26
C VAL A 361 4.03 -16.54 0.76
N ASN A 362 3.99 -17.83 1.06
CA ASN A 362 2.96 -18.75 0.55
C ASN A 362 2.31 -19.61 1.65
N GLY A 363 2.69 -19.42 2.92
CA GLY A 363 2.16 -20.17 4.05
C GLY A 363 2.88 -21.49 4.33
N ASN A 364 3.84 -21.91 3.51
CA ASN A 364 4.55 -23.18 3.68
C ASN A 364 5.41 -23.18 4.96
N ASN A 365 5.46 -24.30 5.65
CA ASN A 365 6.23 -24.44 6.89
C ASN A 365 7.74 -24.30 6.70
N ILE A 366 8.29 -24.58 5.51
CA ILE A 366 9.72 -24.34 5.22
C ILE A 366 10.10 -22.85 5.23
N GLN A 367 9.11 -21.93 5.21
CA GLN A 367 9.32 -20.49 5.32
C GLN A 367 9.12 -19.98 6.76
N LYS A 368 8.77 -20.86 7.70
CA LYS A 368 8.53 -20.52 9.10
C LYS A 368 9.76 -20.83 9.95
N TRP A 369 10.07 -19.91 10.85
CA TRP A 369 11.30 -19.94 11.65
C TRP A 369 10.98 -19.83 13.13
N VAL A 370 11.75 -20.51 13.95
CA VAL A 370 11.73 -20.44 15.41
C VAL A 370 12.99 -19.73 15.87
N LEU A 371 12.84 -18.69 16.67
CA LEU A 371 13.94 -17.99 17.30
C LEU A 371 14.11 -18.54 18.72
N LYS A 372 15.30 -19.05 19.02
CA LYS A 372 15.70 -19.43 20.37
C LYS A 372 16.81 -18.48 20.81
N LYS A 373 16.62 -17.79 21.95
CA LYS A 373 17.63 -16.91 22.51
C LYS A 373 18.88 -17.73 22.82
N ALA A 374 20.02 -17.28 22.34
CA ALA A 374 21.29 -17.95 22.66
C ALA A 374 21.57 -17.80 24.15
N GLU A 375 22.03 -18.88 24.78
CA GLU A 375 22.57 -18.86 26.13
C GLU A 375 23.99 -18.31 26.03
N ASN A 376 24.35 -17.38 26.91
CA ASN A 376 25.68 -16.81 27.00
C ASN A 376 26.68 -17.86 27.47
#